data_3efb6081f9a65eee21e55aacb31e81cc
#
_entry.id   3efb6081f9a65eee21e55aacb31e81cc
#
_cell.length_a   1.000
_cell.length_b   1.000
_cell.length_c   1.000
_cell.angle_alpha   90.00
_cell.angle_beta   90.00
_cell.angle_gamma   90.00
#
_symmetry.space_group_name_H-M   'P 1'
#
loop_
_entity.id
_entity.type
_entity.pdbx_description
1 polymer ?
#
loop_
_entity_poly.entity_id
_entity_poly.type
_entity_poly.pdbx_seq_one_letter_code
_entity_poly.pdbx_strand_id
1 'polypeptide(L)'
;TRGDDIPKDLYHLVVHVCIFNAKNQMLIQQRQTFKEGWPNMWDVTVGGSAMIGENSRQAAMREVAEELGLKIDLENTPPVITKYFSEGFDDIYILEKEIDISKLTLQYEEVQAVKWAGIEEILDMIGLKKFIPYDESVIQFLFHLHQVNSLYQK
;
A
#
# COMPACT_ATOMS: atom_id res chain seq x y z
N THR A 1 9.33 5.55 -12.97
CA THR A 1 9.64 4.36 -12.17
C THR A 1 10.38 4.74 -10.90
N ARG A 2 10.23 3.94 -9.88
CA ARG A 2 10.91 4.15 -8.61
C ARG A 2 12.44 3.94 -8.82
N GLY A 3 13.25 4.92 -8.44
CA GLY A 3 14.69 4.87 -8.59
C GLY A 3 15.26 5.57 -9.82
N ASP A 4 14.40 6.06 -10.70
CA ASP A 4 14.86 6.88 -11.81
C ASP A 4 15.26 8.27 -11.29
N ASP A 5 16.24 8.90 -11.97
CA ASP A 5 16.62 10.26 -11.64
C ASP A 5 15.45 11.21 -11.87
N ILE A 6 15.14 12.01 -10.85
CA ILE A 6 14.03 12.97 -10.91
C ILE A 6 14.63 14.35 -11.16
N PRO A 7 14.10 15.09 -12.14
CA PRO A 7 14.54 16.48 -12.35
C PRO A 7 14.44 17.27 -11.03
N LYS A 8 15.41 18.15 -10.81
CA LYS A 8 15.56 18.88 -9.54
C LYS A 8 14.35 19.75 -9.17
N ASP A 9 13.53 20.11 -10.14
CA ASP A 9 12.35 20.94 -9.96
C ASP A 9 11.05 20.15 -9.85
N LEU A 10 11.12 18.80 -9.86
CA LEU A 10 9.95 17.93 -9.72
C LEU A 10 10.05 17.08 -8.47
N TYR A 11 8.89 16.87 -7.83
CA TYR A 11 8.76 15.97 -6.70
C TYR A 11 8.26 14.60 -7.18
N HIS A 12 8.80 13.56 -6.55
CA HIS A 12 8.33 12.19 -6.76
C HIS A 12 7.15 11.94 -5.82
N LEU A 13 5.98 11.67 -6.38
CA LEU A 13 4.78 11.34 -5.61
C LEU A 13 4.64 9.83 -5.56
N VAL A 14 4.76 9.29 -4.35
CA VAL A 14 4.55 7.86 -4.07
C VAL A 14 3.22 7.70 -3.36
N VAL A 15 2.51 6.63 -3.64
CA VAL A 15 1.26 6.31 -2.95
C VAL A 15 1.34 4.90 -2.37
N HIS A 16 0.71 4.72 -1.22
CA HIS A 16 0.45 3.41 -0.65
C HIS A 16 -1.03 3.32 -0.32
N VAL A 17 -1.61 2.17 -0.59
CA VAL A 17 -3.00 1.88 -0.25
C VAL A 17 -3.03 0.66 0.66
N CYS A 18 -3.67 0.81 1.81
CA CYS A 18 -3.84 -0.26 2.78
C CYS A 18 -5.34 -0.55 2.89
N ILE A 19 -5.76 -1.72 2.42
CA ILE A 19 -7.16 -2.15 2.48
C ILE A 19 -7.31 -3.13 3.62
N PHE A 20 -8.28 -2.83 4.49
CA PHE A 20 -8.61 -3.66 5.66
C PHE A 20 -10.01 -4.24 5.51
N ASN A 21 -10.24 -5.38 6.15
CA ASN A 21 -11.59 -5.91 6.34
C ASN A 21 -12.10 -5.53 7.74
N ALA A 22 -13.36 -5.89 8.03
CA ALA A 22 -13.98 -5.57 9.32
C ALA A 22 -13.32 -6.29 10.50
N LYS A 23 -12.53 -7.32 10.26
CA LYS A 23 -11.77 -8.05 11.29
C LYS A 23 -10.40 -7.44 11.57
N ASN A 24 -10.14 -6.24 11.04
CA ASN A 24 -8.85 -5.56 11.16
C ASN A 24 -7.68 -6.39 10.60
N GLN A 25 -7.93 -7.08 9.48
CA GLN A 25 -6.87 -7.71 8.71
C GLN A 25 -6.59 -6.87 7.48
N MET A 26 -5.32 -6.75 7.12
CA MET A 26 -4.90 -6.02 5.91
C MET A 26 -4.80 -7.00 4.75
N LEU A 27 -5.30 -6.58 3.59
CA LEU A 27 -5.02 -7.28 2.34
C LEU A 27 -3.57 -7.05 1.97
N ILE A 28 -2.77 -8.09 1.93
CA ILE A 28 -1.34 -7.98 1.58
C ILE A 28 -1.08 -8.71 0.27
N GLN A 29 -0.06 -8.25 -0.45
CA GLN A 29 0.33 -8.84 -1.74
C GLN A 29 1.73 -9.42 -1.66
N GLN A 30 1.97 -10.48 -2.41
CA GLN A 30 3.30 -11.02 -2.59
C GLN A 30 3.84 -10.60 -3.96
N ARG A 31 5.00 -9.94 -3.96
CA ARG A 31 5.67 -9.49 -5.16
C ARG A 31 6.16 -10.70 -5.95
N GLN A 32 6.24 -10.54 -7.27
CA GLN A 32 6.75 -11.62 -8.14
C GLN A 32 8.22 -11.93 -7.84
N THR A 33 8.59 -13.16 -8.14
CA THR A 33 9.96 -13.67 -7.91
C THR A 33 11.01 -12.99 -8.78
N PHE A 34 10.58 -12.42 -9.91
CA PHE A 34 11.48 -11.78 -10.90
C PHE A 34 11.56 -10.25 -10.76
N LYS A 35 10.98 -9.68 -9.69
CA LYS A 35 11.10 -8.24 -9.44
C LYS A 35 12.54 -7.89 -9.05
N GLU A 36 13.05 -6.77 -9.54
CA GLU A 36 14.39 -6.29 -9.16
C GLU A 36 14.45 -5.89 -7.69
N GLY A 37 13.45 -5.14 -7.22
CA GLY A 37 13.36 -4.75 -5.81
C GLY A 37 12.50 -5.71 -5.03
N TRP A 38 13.02 -6.19 -3.89
CA TRP A 38 12.28 -7.02 -2.95
C TRP A 38 11.55 -8.20 -3.59
N PRO A 39 12.23 -9.05 -4.42
CA PRO A 39 11.55 -10.16 -5.07
C PRO A 39 10.97 -11.15 -4.06
N ASN A 40 9.81 -11.69 -4.39
CA ASN A 40 9.13 -12.72 -3.59
C ASN A 40 8.69 -12.27 -2.18
N MET A 41 8.85 -11.00 -1.86
CA MET A 41 8.49 -10.45 -0.55
C MET A 41 7.02 -10.06 -0.52
N TRP A 42 6.41 -10.15 0.65
CA TRP A 42 5.09 -9.62 0.90
C TRP A 42 5.16 -8.12 1.19
N ASP A 43 4.09 -7.41 0.87
CA ASP A 43 3.99 -5.97 0.99
C ASP A 43 2.57 -5.60 1.41
N VAL A 44 2.38 -4.33 1.81
CA VAL A 44 1.03 -3.77 2.01
C VAL A 44 0.21 -3.92 0.73
N THR A 45 -1.06 -3.59 0.76
CA THR A 45 -1.99 -3.91 -0.33
C THR A 45 -1.46 -3.49 -1.69
N VAL A 46 -1.14 -2.20 -1.87
CA VAL A 46 -0.59 -1.67 -3.13
C VAL A 46 0.34 -0.50 -2.82
N GLY A 47 1.42 -0.40 -3.57
CA GLY A 47 2.30 0.76 -3.54
C GLY A 47 2.77 1.09 -4.95
N GLY A 48 3.00 2.35 -5.23
CA GLY A 48 3.48 2.76 -6.55
C GLY A 48 3.74 4.24 -6.65
N SER A 49 4.14 4.66 -7.85
CA SER A 49 4.46 6.06 -8.14
C SER A 49 3.40 6.68 -9.03
N ALA A 50 3.08 7.95 -8.78
CA ALA A 50 2.21 8.70 -9.67
C ALA A 50 2.89 8.95 -11.01
N MET A 51 2.10 8.96 -12.06
CA MET A 51 2.53 9.38 -13.38
C MET A 51 2.36 10.90 -13.51
N ILE A 52 3.09 11.51 -14.44
CA ILE A 52 2.99 12.94 -14.71
C ILE A 52 1.53 13.29 -15.00
N GLY A 53 1.03 14.31 -14.30
CA GLY A 53 -0.35 14.78 -14.44
C GLY A 53 -1.36 14.09 -13.51
N GLU A 54 -0.97 13.03 -12.82
CA GLU A 54 -1.83 12.40 -11.83
C GLU A 54 -1.70 13.07 -10.47
N ASN A 55 -2.82 13.23 -9.78
CA ASN A 55 -2.79 13.51 -8.35
C ASN A 55 -2.69 12.19 -7.57
N SER A 56 -2.52 12.31 -6.27
CA SER A 56 -2.35 11.17 -5.36
C SER A 56 -3.50 10.17 -5.45
N ARG A 57 -4.75 10.65 -5.44
CA ARG A 57 -5.93 9.78 -5.51
C ARG A 57 -6.02 9.03 -6.82
N GLN A 58 -5.74 9.71 -7.93
CA GLN A 58 -5.75 9.09 -9.26
C GLN A 58 -4.69 8.00 -9.34
N ALA A 59 -3.49 8.27 -8.84
CA ALA A 59 -2.41 7.27 -8.81
C ALA A 59 -2.81 6.07 -7.96
N ALA A 60 -3.37 6.30 -6.77
CA ALA A 60 -3.79 5.22 -5.87
C ALA A 60 -4.87 4.35 -6.51
N MET A 61 -5.90 4.97 -7.09
CA MET A 61 -6.99 4.22 -7.74
C MET A 61 -6.50 3.44 -8.96
N ARG A 62 -5.61 4.04 -9.76
CA ARG A 62 -5.01 3.37 -10.92
C ARG A 62 -4.17 2.17 -10.52
N GLU A 63 -3.29 2.32 -9.54
CA GLU A 63 -2.42 1.25 -9.09
C GLU A 63 -3.21 0.05 -8.54
N VAL A 64 -4.26 0.31 -7.77
CA VAL A 64 -5.13 -0.77 -7.26
C VAL A 64 -5.83 -1.48 -8.41
N ALA A 65 -6.33 -0.73 -9.39
CA ALA A 65 -6.99 -1.32 -10.55
C ALA A 65 -6.02 -2.17 -11.38
N GLU A 66 -4.79 -1.67 -11.61
CA GLU A 66 -3.79 -2.39 -12.39
C GLU A 66 -3.30 -3.65 -11.67
N GLU A 67 -2.93 -3.54 -10.39
CA GLU A 67 -2.29 -4.65 -9.69
C GLU A 67 -3.27 -5.72 -9.23
N LEU A 68 -4.49 -5.34 -8.84
CA LEU A 68 -5.47 -6.26 -8.26
C LEU A 68 -6.75 -6.41 -9.06
N GLY A 69 -6.93 -5.64 -10.12
CA GLY A 69 -8.18 -5.64 -10.87
C GLY A 69 -9.36 -5.16 -10.04
N LEU A 70 -9.11 -4.30 -9.06
CA LEU A 70 -10.12 -3.83 -8.13
C LEU A 70 -10.38 -2.34 -8.33
N LYS A 71 -11.65 -1.99 -8.48
CA LYS A 71 -12.05 -0.59 -8.56
C LYS A 71 -12.40 -0.07 -7.18
N ILE A 72 -11.69 0.98 -6.73
CA ILE A 72 -11.98 1.68 -5.48
C ILE A 72 -12.29 3.14 -5.78
N ASP A 73 -13.02 3.78 -4.87
CA ASP A 73 -13.35 5.21 -4.97
C ASP A 73 -12.72 5.96 -3.79
N LEU A 74 -11.75 6.82 -4.10
CA LEU A 74 -11.07 7.65 -3.10
C LEU A 74 -11.41 9.13 -3.24
N GLU A 75 -12.41 9.49 -4.05
CA GLU A 75 -12.71 10.90 -4.36
C GLU A 75 -12.98 11.74 -3.10
N ASN A 76 -13.59 11.13 -2.08
CA ASN A 76 -13.88 11.82 -0.82
C ASN A 76 -13.05 11.27 0.34
N THR A 77 -11.98 10.55 0.05
CA THR A 77 -11.12 9.95 1.06
C THR A 77 -9.73 10.58 0.99
N PRO A 78 -9.36 11.43 1.94
CA PRO A 78 -8.00 11.98 1.97
C PRO A 78 -7.01 10.91 2.43
N PRO A 79 -5.70 11.09 2.14
CA PRO A 79 -4.70 10.22 2.73
C PRO A 79 -4.70 10.38 4.26
N VAL A 80 -4.40 9.28 4.97
CA VAL A 80 -4.29 9.32 6.43
C VAL A 80 -2.95 9.86 6.88
N ILE A 81 -1.93 9.72 6.04
CA ILE A 81 -0.56 10.20 6.31
C ILE A 81 0.02 10.72 5.01
N THR A 82 0.72 11.84 5.10
CA THR A 82 1.62 12.33 4.05
C THR A 82 3.01 12.44 4.66
N LYS A 83 3.96 11.68 4.17
CA LYS A 83 5.33 11.70 4.66
C LYS A 83 6.24 12.27 3.60
N TYR A 84 6.90 13.38 3.90
CA TYR A 84 7.88 13.99 2.99
C TYR A 84 9.23 13.30 3.09
N PHE A 85 9.88 13.17 1.96
CA PHE A 85 11.27 12.73 1.87
C PHE A 85 12.02 13.67 0.91
N SER A 86 13.34 13.49 0.72
CA SER A 86 14.16 14.49 0.02
C SER A 86 13.69 14.80 -1.41
N GLU A 87 13.18 13.81 -2.14
CA GLU A 87 12.79 13.97 -3.54
C GLU A 87 11.28 14.00 -3.76
N GLY A 88 10.46 14.00 -2.68
CA GLY A 88 9.03 14.00 -2.86
C GLY A 88 8.26 13.69 -1.59
N PHE A 89 7.12 13.04 -1.76
CA PHE A 89 6.30 12.65 -0.62
C PHE A 89 5.52 11.36 -0.92
N ASP A 90 5.09 10.73 0.16
CA ASP A 90 4.35 9.48 0.14
C ASP A 90 2.99 9.71 0.80
N ASP A 91 1.94 9.52 0.04
CA ASP A 91 0.57 9.58 0.55
C ASP A 91 0.06 8.17 0.82
N ILE A 92 -0.36 7.94 2.06
CA ILE A 92 -0.86 6.64 2.50
C ILE A 92 -2.37 6.72 2.70
N TYR A 93 -3.09 5.85 2.00
CA TYR A 93 -4.55 5.72 2.09
C TYR A 93 -4.92 4.47 2.86
N ILE A 94 -5.92 4.58 3.72
CA ILE A 94 -6.52 3.44 4.41
C ILE A 94 -7.99 3.41 4.04
N LEU A 95 -8.49 2.24 3.64
CA LEU A 95 -9.92 2.04 3.46
C LEU A 95 -10.32 0.66 3.97
N GLU A 96 -11.57 0.55 4.38
CA GLU A 96 -12.16 -0.73 4.76
C GLU A 96 -13.07 -1.20 3.64
N LYS A 97 -12.86 -2.43 3.19
CA LYS A 97 -13.68 -3.02 2.14
C LYS A 97 -13.67 -4.53 2.27
N GLU A 98 -14.85 -5.13 2.30
CA GLU A 98 -14.97 -6.58 2.22
C GLU A 98 -14.75 -7.01 0.76
N ILE A 99 -13.78 -7.87 0.55
CA ILE A 99 -13.36 -8.31 -0.78
C ILE A 99 -13.24 -9.82 -0.79
N ASP A 100 -13.88 -10.45 -1.77
CA ASP A 100 -13.61 -11.85 -2.08
C ASP A 100 -12.33 -11.91 -2.91
N ILE A 101 -11.22 -12.25 -2.27
CA ILE A 101 -9.90 -12.24 -2.91
C ILE A 101 -9.78 -13.23 -4.05
N SER A 102 -10.64 -14.27 -4.09
CA SER A 102 -10.65 -15.22 -5.20
C SER A 102 -11.13 -14.60 -6.51
N LYS A 103 -11.79 -13.44 -6.46
CA LYS A 103 -12.30 -12.72 -7.63
C LYS A 103 -11.36 -11.63 -8.13
N LEU A 104 -10.23 -11.41 -7.48
CA LEU A 104 -9.25 -10.42 -7.92
C LEU A 104 -8.51 -10.93 -9.16
N THR A 105 -8.09 -9.98 -10.00
CA THR A 105 -7.23 -10.27 -11.15
C THR A 105 -5.86 -9.68 -10.86
N LEU A 106 -4.90 -10.54 -10.56
CA LEU A 106 -3.56 -10.10 -10.17
C LEU A 106 -2.73 -9.80 -11.42
N GLN A 107 -2.08 -8.65 -11.43
CA GLN A 107 -1.18 -8.25 -12.50
C GLN A 107 0.07 -9.13 -12.46
N TYR A 108 0.25 -9.97 -13.48
CA TYR A 108 1.32 -10.97 -13.50
C TYR A 108 2.71 -10.36 -13.28
N GLU A 109 2.98 -9.20 -13.85
CA GLU A 109 4.30 -8.55 -13.78
C GLU A 109 4.63 -8.04 -12.38
N GLU A 110 3.64 -7.92 -11.51
CA GLU A 110 3.81 -7.30 -10.20
C GLU A 110 3.49 -8.24 -9.04
N VAL A 111 2.39 -8.98 -9.12
CA VAL A 111 1.77 -9.67 -7.97
C VAL A 111 1.60 -11.15 -8.24
N GLN A 112 2.15 -12.01 -7.38
CA GLN A 112 1.94 -13.44 -7.51
C GLN A 112 0.84 -13.99 -6.62
N ALA A 113 0.54 -13.34 -5.48
CA ALA A 113 -0.46 -13.82 -4.53
C ALA A 113 -0.96 -12.69 -3.65
N VAL A 114 -2.13 -12.89 -3.06
CA VAL A 114 -2.70 -11.99 -2.04
C VAL A 114 -3.30 -12.84 -0.91
N LYS A 115 -3.39 -12.25 0.27
CA LYS A 115 -4.11 -12.84 1.40
C LYS A 115 -4.47 -11.76 2.41
N TRP A 116 -5.42 -12.07 3.28
CA TRP A 116 -5.70 -11.25 4.46
C TRP A 116 -4.73 -11.62 5.59
N ALA A 117 -4.18 -10.64 6.26
CA ALA A 117 -3.25 -10.87 7.36
C ALA A 117 -3.51 -9.90 8.52
N GLY A 118 -3.49 -10.42 9.73
CA GLY A 118 -3.54 -9.60 10.94
C GLY A 118 -2.17 -9.02 11.26
N ILE A 119 -2.15 -8.10 12.24
CA ILE A 119 -0.92 -7.41 12.62
C ILE A 119 0.17 -8.38 13.10
N GLU A 120 -0.18 -9.38 13.91
CA GLU A 120 0.81 -10.33 14.45
C GLU A 120 1.48 -11.11 13.33
N GLU A 121 0.71 -11.55 12.34
CA GLU A 121 1.26 -12.26 11.20
C GLU A 121 2.24 -11.40 10.42
N ILE A 122 1.89 -10.13 10.17
CA ILE A 122 2.77 -9.22 9.41
C ILE A 122 4.06 -8.95 10.19
N LEU A 123 3.97 -8.70 11.50
CA LEU A 123 5.17 -8.47 12.32
C LEU A 123 6.07 -9.70 12.34
N ASP A 124 5.49 -10.90 12.44
CA ASP A 124 6.24 -12.15 12.34
C ASP A 124 6.94 -12.29 10.98
N MET A 125 6.23 -11.95 9.90
CA MET A 125 6.79 -12.00 8.55
C MET A 125 7.95 -11.03 8.37
N ILE A 126 7.87 -9.83 8.96
CA ILE A 126 8.98 -8.87 8.95
C ILE A 126 10.19 -9.48 9.67
N GLY A 127 9.97 -10.06 10.84
CA GLY A 127 11.04 -10.71 11.60
C GLY A 127 11.69 -11.87 10.88
N LEU A 128 10.93 -12.60 10.07
CA LEU A 128 11.41 -13.71 9.26
C LEU A 128 11.97 -13.29 7.89
N LYS A 129 12.01 -11.98 7.60
CA LYS A 129 12.46 -11.40 6.33
C LYS A 129 11.64 -11.88 5.13
N LYS A 130 10.34 -12.08 5.33
CA LYS A 130 9.38 -12.46 4.29
C LYS A 130 8.50 -11.30 3.85
N PHE A 131 8.54 -10.18 4.58
CA PHE A 131 7.77 -8.97 4.31
C PHE A 131 8.77 -7.82 4.14
N ILE A 132 8.46 -6.89 3.24
CA ILE A 132 9.29 -5.69 3.07
C ILE A 132 9.53 -5.06 4.45
N PRO A 133 10.77 -4.68 4.77
CA PRO A 133 11.15 -4.31 6.13
C PRO A 133 10.67 -2.91 6.51
N TYR A 134 9.36 -2.70 6.51
CA TYR A 134 8.78 -1.51 7.13
C TYR A 134 9.16 -1.49 8.60
N ASP A 135 9.30 -0.31 9.16
CA ASP A 135 9.43 -0.16 10.60
C ASP A 135 8.17 -0.74 11.26
N GLU A 136 8.37 -1.56 12.30
CA GLU A 136 7.24 -2.21 12.99
C GLU A 136 6.25 -1.19 13.53
N SER A 137 6.75 -0.04 14.02
CA SER A 137 5.89 1.03 14.53
C SER A 137 4.99 1.61 13.45
N VAL A 138 5.47 1.66 12.21
CA VAL A 138 4.65 2.13 11.08
C VAL A 138 3.50 1.15 10.83
N ILE A 139 3.79 -0.14 10.79
CA ILE A 139 2.74 -1.17 10.61
C ILE A 139 1.73 -1.11 11.75
N GLN A 140 2.21 -1.04 13.01
CA GLN A 140 1.33 -0.92 14.18
C GLN A 140 0.43 0.31 14.07
N PHE A 141 0.98 1.43 13.63
CA PHE A 141 0.24 2.68 13.49
C PHE A 141 -0.84 2.57 12.41
N LEU A 142 -0.53 1.94 11.27
CA LEU A 142 -1.52 1.76 10.20
C LEU A 142 -2.70 0.92 10.68
N PHE A 143 -2.45 -0.17 11.39
CA PHE A 143 -3.51 -0.99 11.98
C PHE A 143 -4.32 -0.19 13.01
N HIS A 144 -3.66 0.60 13.82
CA HIS A 144 -4.34 1.45 14.80
C HIS A 144 -5.22 2.50 14.12
N LEU A 145 -4.70 3.16 13.09
CA LEU A 145 -5.46 4.18 12.35
C LEU A 145 -6.73 3.61 11.71
N HIS A 146 -6.69 2.35 11.28
CA HIS A 146 -7.90 1.70 10.76
C HIS A 146 -8.99 1.57 11.82
N GLN A 147 -8.63 1.43 13.09
CA GLN A 147 -9.59 1.19 14.18
C GLN A 147 -10.15 2.47 14.82
N VAL A 148 -9.55 3.63 14.56
CA VAL A 148 -9.93 4.87 15.25
C VAL A 148 -10.41 5.93 14.27
N ASN A 149 -11.29 6.81 14.74
CA ASN A 149 -11.83 7.93 13.95
C ASN A 149 -11.12 9.25 14.26
N SER A 150 -10.25 9.27 15.26
CA SER A 150 -9.57 10.46 15.73
C SER A 150 -8.25 10.07 16.39
N LEU A 151 -7.33 11.01 16.44
CA LEU A 151 -6.06 10.82 17.16
C LEU A 151 -6.23 10.92 18.68
N TYR A 152 -7.39 11.34 19.16
CA TYR A 152 -7.63 11.53 20.58
C TYR A 152 -8.47 10.39 21.13
N GLN A 153 -8.21 10.04 22.38
CA GLN A 153 -9.08 9.15 23.13
C GLN A 153 -10.40 9.87 23.42
N LYS A 154 -11.47 9.12 23.43
CA LYS A 154 -12.80 9.62 23.78
C LYS A 154 -12.99 9.61 25.28
#